data_0977fbf0c31333915de42af555fc2ae1
#
_entry.id   0977fbf0c31333915de42af555fc2ae1
#
_cell.length_a   1.000
_cell.length_b   1.000
_cell.length_c   1.000
_cell.angle_alpha   90.00
_cell.angle_beta   90.00
_cell.angle_gamma   90.00
#
_symmetry.space_group_name_H-M   'P 1'
#
loop_
_entity.id
_entity.type
_entity.pdbx_description
1 polymer ?
#
loop_
_entity_poly.entity_id
_entity_poly.type
_entity_poly.pdbx_seq_one_letter_code
_entity_poly.pdbx_strand_id
1 'polypeptide(L)'
;STPIKSSAASDVYKRQMEIWESAVLNTHDFLKEEDFLYYKEQLPVYFQHVTLFGFEQEGILVGFMGIAKGNLEMLFIDNNYRGIGIGKKLITYAIDNLQVTKVDVNEQNNQAVGFYKHIGFNTYKRSDLDGEGKEYPILHMRL
;
A
#
# COMPACT_ATOMS: atom_id res chain seq x y z
N SER A 1 -7.74 -16.90 -1.62
CA SER A 1 -7.94 -16.24 -2.90
C SER A 1 -6.63 -15.75 -3.48
N THR A 2 -6.51 -15.80 -4.79
CA THR A 2 -5.36 -15.26 -5.51
C THR A 2 -5.62 -13.79 -5.84
N PRO A 3 -4.66 -12.88 -5.59
CA PRO A 3 -4.81 -11.50 -6.01
C PRO A 3 -5.03 -11.39 -7.52
N ILE A 4 -5.89 -10.46 -7.92
CA ILE A 4 -6.26 -10.26 -9.33
C ILE A 4 -5.67 -8.95 -9.82
N LYS A 5 -4.98 -8.99 -10.97
CA LYS A 5 -4.46 -7.78 -11.60
C LYS A 5 -5.62 -6.88 -12.03
N SER A 6 -5.59 -5.62 -11.59
CA SER A 6 -6.63 -4.66 -11.93
C SER A 6 -6.44 -4.12 -13.34
N SER A 7 -7.56 -3.98 -14.08
CA SER A 7 -7.54 -3.28 -15.35
C SER A 7 -7.52 -1.77 -15.12
N ALA A 8 -7.12 -1.00 -16.14
CA ALA A 8 -7.01 0.46 -16.05
C ALA A 8 -8.35 1.19 -16.21
N ALA A 9 -9.48 0.50 -16.07
CA ALA A 9 -10.80 1.11 -16.19
C ALA A 9 -11.09 2.02 -15.00
N SER A 10 -11.67 3.20 -15.25
CA SER A 10 -11.94 4.20 -14.22
C SER A 10 -12.82 3.70 -13.06
N ASP A 11 -13.72 2.77 -13.35
CA ASP A 11 -14.60 2.20 -12.33
C ASP A 11 -13.84 1.39 -11.28
N VAL A 12 -12.68 0.83 -11.67
CA VAL A 12 -11.85 0.04 -10.77
C VAL A 12 -11.21 0.93 -9.71
N TYR A 13 -10.77 2.12 -10.09
CA TYR A 13 -10.10 3.05 -9.17
C TYR A 13 -11.01 3.54 -8.06
N LYS A 14 -12.31 3.63 -8.31
CA LYS A 14 -13.26 4.11 -7.31
C LYS A 14 -13.19 3.28 -6.03
N ARG A 15 -13.20 1.96 -6.15
CA ARG A 15 -13.14 1.08 -4.99
C ARG A 15 -11.76 1.12 -4.31
N GLN A 16 -10.66 1.15 -5.08
CA GLN A 16 -9.34 1.31 -4.50
C GLN A 16 -9.21 2.62 -3.74
N MET A 17 -9.79 3.70 -4.24
CA MET A 17 -9.78 4.99 -3.54
C MET A 17 -10.53 4.91 -2.22
N GLU A 18 -11.67 4.22 -2.17
CA GLU A 18 -12.42 3.99 -0.93
C GLU A 18 -11.60 3.18 0.08
N ILE A 19 -10.92 2.14 -0.40
CA ILE A 19 -10.06 1.30 0.45
C ILE A 19 -8.90 2.12 1.00
N TRP A 20 -8.24 2.91 0.14
CA TRP A 20 -7.15 3.79 0.56
C TRP A 20 -7.62 4.75 1.66
N GLU A 21 -8.76 5.43 1.46
CA GLU A 21 -9.29 6.37 2.44
C GLU A 21 -9.60 5.67 3.77
N SER A 22 -10.27 4.52 3.72
CA SER A 22 -10.58 3.73 4.91
C SER A 22 -9.31 3.34 5.66
N ALA A 23 -8.30 2.84 4.95
CA ALA A 23 -7.06 2.41 5.54
C ALA A 23 -6.26 3.58 6.14
N VAL A 24 -6.10 4.66 5.39
CA VAL A 24 -5.29 5.81 5.79
C VAL A 24 -5.90 6.54 6.98
N LEU A 25 -7.22 6.74 6.99
CA LEU A 25 -7.89 7.39 8.12
C LEU A 25 -7.74 6.62 9.43
N ASN A 26 -7.52 5.31 9.35
CA ASN A 26 -7.41 4.45 10.53
C ASN A 26 -5.98 4.08 10.91
N THR A 27 -4.98 4.43 10.10
CA THR A 27 -3.58 4.05 10.35
C THR A 27 -2.60 5.22 10.30
N HIS A 28 -2.97 6.33 9.66
CA HIS A 28 -2.07 7.47 9.43
C HIS A 28 -2.53 8.70 10.22
N ASP A 29 -2.62 8.55 11.54
CA ASP A 29 -3.01 9.63 12.45
C ASP A 29 -2.01 10.80 12.46
N PHE A 30 -0.79 10.56 12.01
CA PHE A 30 0.25 11.57 11.87
C PHE A 30 0.05 12.48 10.65
N LEU A 31 -0.84 12.09 9.72
CA LEU A 31 -1.04 12.80 8.46
C LEU A 31 -1.95 14.01 8.66
N LYS A 32 -1.48 15.18 8.23
CA LYS A 32 -2.29 16.40 8.29
C LYS A 32 -3.46 16.31 7.32
N GLU A 33 -4.60 16.91 7.69
CA GLU A 33 -5.81 16.86 6.87
C GLU A 33 -5.57 17.41 5.46
N GLU A 34 -4.86 18.53 5.34
CA GLU A 34 -4.55 19.13 4.03
C GLU A 34 -3.73 18.20 3.16
N ASP A 35 -2.81 17.43 3.75
CA ASP A 35 -1.99 16.47 3.03
C ASP A 35 -2.79 15.24 2.63
N PHE A 36 -3.69 14.79 3.52
CA PHE A 36 -4.62 13.71 3.20
C PHE A 36 -5.44 14.04 1.96
N LEU A 37 -6.03 15.25 1.93
CA LEU A 37 -6.84 15.70 0.80
C LEU A 37 -6.01 15.81 -0.48
N TYR A 38 -4.79 16.28 -0.37
CA TYR A 38 -3.86 16.37 -1.51
C TYR A 38 -3.57 14.98 -2.08
N TYR A 39 -3.18 14.02 -1.23
CA TYR A 39 -2.88 12.67 -1.68
C TYR A 39 -4.11 11.98 -2.28
N LYS A 40 -5.28 12.17 -1.68
CA LYS A 40 -6.53 11.62 -2.19
C LYS A 40 -6.79 12.10 -3.62
N GLU A 41 -6.57 13.38 -3.87
CA GLU A 41 -6.73 13.97 -5.19
C GLU A 41 -5.73 13.40 -6.21
N GLN A 42 -4.53 13.06 -5.77
CA GLN A 42 -3.46 12.54 -6.61
C GLN A 42 -3.55 11.03 -6.87
N LEU A 43 -4.39 10.30 -6.15
CA LEU A 43 -4.44 8.84 -6.25
C LEU A 43 -4.58 8.30 -7.68
N PRO A 44 -5.46 8.85 -8.55
CA PRO A 44 -5.56 8.34 -9.92
C PRO A 44 -4.25 8.44 -10.68
N VAL A 45 -3.45 9.47 -10.43
CA VAL A 45 -2.12 9.63 -11.04
C VAL A 45 -1.17 8.56 -10.49
N TYR A 46 -1.14 8.38 -9.17
CA TYR A 46 -0.28 7.36 -8.54
C TYR A 46 -0.60 5.96 -9.05
N PHE A 47 -1.88 5.64 -9.22
CA PHE A 47 -2.30 4.33 -9.72
C PHE A 47 -1.78 4.04 -11.13
N GLN A 48 -1.55 5.07 -11.94
CA GLN A 48 -1.02 4.90 -13.29
C GLN A 48 0.47 4.53 -13.31
N HIS A 49 1.19 4.77 -12.22
CA HIS A 49 2.62 4.49 -12.12
C HIS A 49 2.95 3.13 -11.54
N VAL A 50 1.95 2.36 -11.14
CA VAL A 50 2.11 1.03 -10.57
C VAL A 50 1.22 0.03 -11.26
N THR A 51 1.54 -1.26 -11.11
CA THR A 51 0.62 -2.33 -11.47
C THR A 51 -0.20 -2.68 -10.24
N LEU A 52 -1.51 -2.56 -10.34
CA LEU A 52 -2.41 -2.82 -9.23
C LEU A 52 -2.88 -4.28 -9.21
N PHE A 53 -2.86 -4.88 -8.04
CA PHE A 53 -3.42 -6.21 -7.76
C PHE A 53 -4.40 -6.09 -6.60
N GLY A 54 -5.60 -6.61 -6.79
CA GLY A 54 -6.65 -6.57 -5.78
C GLY A 54 -6.86 -7.91 -5.10
N PHE A 55 -7.36 -7.86 -3.88
CA PHE A 55 -7.79 -9.03 -3.13
C PHE A 55 -9.30 -8.94 -2.92
N GLU A 56 -10.03 -9.96 -3.39
CA GLU A 56 -11.47 -10.03 -3.23
C GLU A 56 -11.86 -11.07 -2.18
N GLN A 57 -12.89 -10.75 -1.42
CA GLN A 57 -13.52 -11.66 -0.50
C GLN A 57 -15.01 -11.66 -0.76
N GLU A 58 -15.55 -12.82 -1.13
CA GLU A 58 -16.97 -12.98 -1.48
C GLU A 58 -17.40 -12.00 -2.61
N GLY A 59 -16.51 -11.83 -3.60
CA GLY A 59 -16.78 -10.96 -4.74
C GLY A 59 -16.59 -9.47 -4.50
N ILE A 60 -16.16 -9.08 -3.30
CA ILE A 60 -15.95 -7.68 -2.93
C ILE A 60 -14.46 -7.41 -2.82
N LEU A 61 -13.98 -6.36 -3.48
CA LEU A 61 -12.60 -5.91 -3.34
C LEU A 61 -12.42 -5.32 -1.94
N VAL A 62 -11.50 -5.90 -1.16
CA VAL A 62 -11.27 -5.50 0.25
C VAL A 62 -9.85 -5.07 0.53
N GLY A 63 -8.94 -5.25 -0.41
CA GLY A 63 -7.56 -4.81 -0.29
C GLY A 63 -6.91 -4.73 -1.65
N PHE A 64 -5.81 -4.01 -1.74
CA PHE A 64 -5.03 -3.94 -2.97
C PHE A 64 -3.58 -3.58 -2.69
N MET A 65 -2.72 -3.86 -3.67
CA MET A 65 -1.33 -3.46 -3.65
C MET A 65 -0.93 -2.88 -5.00
N GLY A 66 0.07 -2.01 -4.99
CA GLY A 66 0.65 -1.42 -6.18
C GLY A 66 2.14 -1.72 -6.24
N ILE A 67 2.60 -2.21 -7.38
CA ILE A 67 3.97 -2.67 -7.55
C ILE A 67 4.61 -1.97 -8.74
N ALA A 68 5.86 -1.54 -8.59
CA ALA A 68 6.65 -0.98 -9.67
C ALA A 68 8.10 -1.46 -9.54
N LYS A 69 8.61 -2.13 -10.58
CA LYS A 69 10.02 -2.55 -10.68
C LYS A 69 10.51 -3.32 -9.45
N GLY A 70 9.73 -4.29 -9.00
CA GLY A 70 10.10 -5.12 -7.84
C GLY A 70 9.96 -4.45 -6.49
N ASN A 71 9.39 -3.25 -6.45
CA ASN A 71 9.13 -2.50 -5.24
C ASN A 71 7.63 -2.48 -4.94
N LEU A 72 7.26 -2.85 -3.72
CA LEU A 72 5.89 -2.69 -3.24
C LEU A 72 5.71 -1.26 -2.80
N GLU A 73 4.94 -0.48 -3.56
CA GLU A 73 4.74 0.95 -3.28
C GLU A 73 3.45 1.23 -2.54
N MET A 74 2.47 0.35 -2.66
CA MET A 74 1.17 0.50 -2.02
C MET A 74 0.69 -0.84 -1.49
N LEU A 75 0.16 -0.84 -0.26
CA LEU A 75 -0.54 -1.98 0.33
C LEU A 75 -1.58 -1.44 1.29
N PHE A 76 -2.85 -1.55 0.91
CA PHE A 76 -3.96 -1.02 1.70
C PHE A 76 -5.08 -2.03 1.83
N ILE A 77 -5.58 -2.17 3.04
CA ILE A 77 -6.69 -3.07 3.38
C ILE A 77 -7.81 -2.22 3.96
N ASP A 78 -9.04 -2.43 3.48
CA ASP A 78 -10.23 -1.81 4.07
C ASP A 78 -10.23 -2.09 5.57
N ASN A 79 -10.40 -1.05 6.38
CA ASN A 79 -10.32 -1.16 7.83
C ASN A 79 -11.28 -2.22 8.40
N ASN A 80 -12.42 -2.45 7.74
CA ASN A 80 -13.39 -3.46 8.18
C ASN A 80 -12.89 -4.90 7.98
N TYR A 81 -11.81 -5.09 7.25
CA TYR A 81 -11.24 -6.41 6.91
C TYR A 81 -9.82 -6.60 7.44
N ARG A 82 -9.40 -5.76 8.37
CA ARG A 82 -8.07 -5.87 8.98
C ARG A 82 -8.03 -7.03 9.99
N GLY A 83 -6.81 -7.52 10.23
CA GLY A 83 -6.58 -8.55 11.25
C GLY A 83 -6.96 -9.97 10.85
N ILE A 84 -7.28 -10.21 9.57
CA ILE A 84 -7.64 -11.54 9.08
C ILE A 84 -6.63 -12.10 8.07
N GLY A 85 -5.45 -11.47 7.96
CA GLY A 85 -4.35 -12.01 7.18
C GLY A 85 -4.32 -11.60 5.71
N ILE A 86 -5.14 -10.65 5.26
CA ILE A 86 -5.19 -10.24 3.85
C ILE A 86 -3.88 -9.58 3.42
N GLY A 87 -3.32 -8.69 4.25
CA GLY A 87 -2.04 -8.04 3.96
C GLY A 87 -0.91 -9.05 3.79
N LYS A 88 -0.86 -10.07 4.66
CA LYS A 88 0.13 -11.14 4.57
C LYS A 88 -0.04 -11.94 3.28
N LYS A 89 -1.27 -12.24 2.88
CA LYS A 89 -1.54 -12.97 1.63
C LYS A 89 -1.08 -12.16 0.42
N LEU A 90 -1.35 -10.86 0.41
CA LEU A 90 -0.92 -9.99 -0.68
C LEU A 90 0.60 -9.92 -0.79
N ILE A 91 1.30 -9.64 0.30
CA ILE A 91 2.76 -9.51 0.26
C ILE A 91 3.44 -10.84 -0.06
N THR A 92 2.92 -11.95 0.46
CA THR A 92 3.44 -13.28 0.15
C THR A 92 3.30 -13.59 -1.33
N TYR A 93 2.14 -13.30 -1.91
CA TYR A 93 1.93 -13.46 -3.35
C TYR A 93 2.90 -12.59 -4.16
N ALA A 94 3.12 -11.36 -3.73
CA ALA A 94 4.04 -10.44 -4.40
C ALA A 94 5.48 -10.96 -4.37
N ILE A 95 5.93 -11.48 -3.24
CA ILE A 95 7.27 -12.05 -3.10
C ILE A 95 7.40 -13.31 -3.95
N ASP A 96 6.44 -14.22 -3.86
CA ASP A 96 6.52 -15.53 -4.50
C ASP A 96 6.28 -15.48 -6.02
N ASN A 97 5.46 -14.55 -6.51
CA ASN A 97 5.00 -14.57 -7.90
C ASN A 97 5.29 -13.31 -8.69
N LEU A 98 5.58 -12.18 -8.04
CA LEU A 98 5.76 -10.89 -8.71
C LEU A 98 7.16 -10.30 -8.53
N GLN A 99 8.08 -11.10 -7.97
CA GLN A 99 9.49 -10.73 -7.82
C GLN A 99 9.69 -9.45 -6.98
N VAL A 100 8.82 -9.22 -6.01
CA VAL A 100 8.97 -8.10 -5.08
C VAL A 100 10.07 -8.42 -4.08
N THR A 101 11.04 -7.53 -3.96
CA THR A 101 12.15 -7.65 -3.02
C THR A 101 12.31 -6.42 -2.12
N LYS A 102 11.57 -5.36 -2.41
CA LYS A 102 11.68 -4.08 -1.70
C LYS A 102 10.32 -3.50 -1.39
N VAL A 103 10.26 -2.67 -0.35
CA VAL A 103 9.06 -1.95 0.05
C VAL A 103 9.45 -0.59 0.60
N ASP A 104 8.60 0.41 0.32
CA ASP A 104 8.69 1.74 0.93
C ASP A 104 7.53 1.90 1.91
N VAL A 105 7.83 2.37 3.12
CA VAL A 105 6.83 2.51 4.17
C VAL A 105 7.05 3.80 4.96
N ASN A 106 5.97 4.46 5.34
CA ASN A 106 6.02 5.61 6.23
C ASN A 106 6.61 5.20 7.58
N GLU A 107 7.69 5.87 8.00
CA GLU A 107 8.34 5.59 9.28
C GLU A 107 7.38 5.72 10.46
N GLN A 108 6.45 6.66 10.38
CA GLN A 108 5.48 6.94 11.45
C GLN A 108 4.36 5.89 11.52
N ASN A 109 4.23 5.06 10.51
CA ASN A 109 3.30 3.93 10.53
C ASN A 109 3.98 2.71 11.17
N ASN A 110 4.09 2.74 12.50
CA ASN A 110 4.81 1.72 13.27
C ASN A 110 4.27 0.31 13.02
N GLN A 111 2.97 0.18 12.85
CA GLN A 111 2.34 -1.12 12.63
C GLN A 111 2.79 -1.73 11.29
N ALA A 112 2.82 -0.93 10.24
CA ALA A 112 3.28 -1.39 8.93
C ALA A 112 4.77 -1.73 8.96
N VAL A 113 5.59 -0.90 9.60
CA VAL A 113 7.03 -1.16 9.74
C VAL A 113 7.26 -2.51 10.43
N GLY A 114 6.56 -2.76 11.54
CA GLY A 114 6.64 -4.03 12.27
C GLY A 114 6.18 -5.21 11.42
N PHE A 115 5.13 -5.02 10.64
CA PHE A 115 4.60 -6.04 9.72
C PHE A 115 5.67 -6.44 8.70
N TYR A 116 6.31 -5.48 8.04
CA TYR A 116 7.34 -5.79 7.05
C TYR A 116 8.58 -6.42 7.68
N LYS A 117 8.99 -5.95 8.85
CA LYS A 117 10.11 -6.56 9.58
C LYS A 117 9.82 -8.02 9.92
N HIS A 118 8.61 -8.32 10.35
CA HIS A 118 8.20 -9.67 10.69
C HIS A 118 8.27 -10.61 9.48
N ILE A 119 7.97 -10.11 8.29
CA ILE A 119 8.05 -10.89 7.05
C ILE A 119 9.50 -11.15 6.63
N GLY A 120 10.42 -10.27 7.02
CA GLY A 120 11.84 -10.44 6.70
C GLY A 120 12.49 -9.24 6.02
N PHE A 121 11.76 -8.15 5.87
CA PHE A 121 12.34 -6.92 5.30
C PHE A 121 13.16 -6.19 6.34
N ASN A 122 14.27 -5.60 5.90
CA ASN A 122 15.15 -4.79 6.73
C ASN A 122 15.39 -3.43 6.09
N THR A 123 15.43 -2.38 6.91
CA THR A 123 15.69 -1.03 6.42
C THR A 123 17.13 -0.91 5.92
N TYR A 124 17.28 -0.44 4.69
CA TYR A 124 18.61 -0.17 4.12
C TYR A 124 18.82 1.31 3.82
N LYS A 125 17.75 2.11 3.84
CA LYS A 125 17.83 3.55 3.55
C LYS A 125 16.64 4.25 4.20
N ARG A 126 16.84 5.52 4.54
CA ARG A 126 15.78 6.39 5.05
C ARG A 126 15.78 7.69 4.26
N SER A 127 14.60 8.16 3.87
CA SER A 127 14.42 9.49 3.28
C SER A 127 13.69 10.37 4.29
N ASP A 128 14.16 11.60 4.50
CA ASP A 128 13.53 12.53 5.44
C ASP A 128 12.16 13.01 4.95
N LEU A 129 12.00 13.05 3.63
CA LEU A 129 10.78 13.51 2.97
C LEU A 129 10.20 12.37 2.13
N ASP A 130 8.88 12.41 1.92
CA ASP A 130 8.23 11.48 1.02
C ASP A 130 8.43 11.85 -0.46
N GLY A 131 7.85 11.08 -1.37
CA GLY A 131 7.98 11.28 -2.81
C GLY A 131 7.43 12.61 -3.32
N GLU A 132 6.59 13.28 -2.53
CA GLU A 132 6.02 14.58 -2.85
C GLU A 132 6.79 15.74 -2.19
N GLY A 133 7.87 15.44 -1.49
CA GLY A 133 8.67 16.45 -0.80
C GLY A 133 8.07 16.91 0.52
N LYS A 134 7.09 16.18 1.06
CA LYS A 134 6.46 16.50 2.33
C LYS A 134 7.18 15.83 3.49
N GLU A 135 7.02 16.40 4.69
CA GLU A 135 7.76 15.98 5.90
C GLU A 135 7.21 14.69 6.52
N TYR A 136 7.12 13.64 5.72
CA TYR A 136 6.74 12.30 6.17
C TYR A 136 7.86 11.34 5.81
N PRO A 137 8.76 11.01 6.76
CA PRO A 137 9.90 10.15 6.46
C PRO A 137 9.51 8.77 5.95
N ILE A 138 10.30 8.28 5.01
CA ILE A 138 10.08 6.97 4.39
C ILE A 138 11.24 6.05 4.75
N LEU A 139 10.92 4.84 5.19
CA LEU A 139 11.88 3.76 5.33
C LEU A 139 11.87 2.92 4.06
N HIS A 140 13.05 2.72 3.47
CA HIS A 140 13.23 1.85 2.32
C HIS A 140 13.76 0.53 2.84
N MET A 141 12.98 -0.53 2.64
CA MET A 141 13.27 -1.84 3.19
C MET A 141 13.44 -2.86 2.08
N ARG A 142 14.22 -3.91 2.35
CA ARG A 142 14.43 -5.03 1.41
C ARG A 142 14.58 -6.35 2.13
N LEU A 143 14.32 -7.41 1.40
CA LEU A 143 14.57 -8.78 1.87
C LEU A 143 16.05 -9.08 1.95
#